data_062ccd22eaf1e3444b2869bcec7ba519
#
_entry.id   062ccd22eaf1e3444b2869bcec7ba519
#
_cell.length_a   1.000
_cell.length_b   1.000
_cell.length_c   1.000
_cell.angle_alpha   90.00
_cell.angle_beta   90.00
_cell.angle_gamma   90.00
#
_symmetry.space_group_name_H-M   'P 1'
#
loop_
_entity.id
_entity.type
_entity.pdbx_description
1 polymer ?
#
loop_
_entity_poly.entity_id
_entity_poly.type
_entity_poly.pdbx_seq_one_letter_code
_entity_poly.pdbx_strand_id
1 'polypeptide(L)'
;LSEKEVEHLFKIIQKLKDRGCGIIYISHKMDEIFKICDEITILRDGKWINTVEVKGTTMEEIVSMMVGRELTQRFPEKTNVPKEVTLEVEHLAAVNQPSIQDVSFNLRKGEILGIAGLVGAKRTDIVEAIFGVRELKEGTIKLNGKIVKNHTALEAINHGFALVTEERRSTGIYSNLSIEFNSLISNMKSYLTPWKL
;
A
#
# COMPACT_ATOMS: atom_id res chain seq x y z
N LEU A 1 -13.15 6.66 -3.78
CA LEU A 1 -13.99 7.38 -4.74
C LEU A 1 -13.17 7.63 -6.01
N SER A 2 -13.79 7.47 -7.18
CA SER A 2 -13.22 7.91 -8.46
C SER A 2 -13.26 9.45 -8.56
N GLU A 3 -12.45 10.03 -9.45
CA GLU A 3 -12.46 11.49 -9.66
C GLU A 3 -13.86 12.04 -9.97
N LYS A 4 -14.65 11.33 -10.78
CA LYS A 4 -16.04 11.71 -11.10
C LYS A 4 -16.96 11.73 -9.89
N GLU A 5 -16.80 10.77 -8.97
CA GLU A 5 -17.58 10.71 -7.73
C GLU A 5 -17.19 11.85 -6.79
N VAL A 6 -15.91 12.17 -6.70
CA VAL A 6 -15.41 13.31 -5.92
C VAL A 6 -15.94 14.63 -6.47
N GLU A 7 -15.93 14.83 -7.78
CA GLU A 7 -16.52 16.03 -8.40
C GLU A 7 -18.03 16.14 -8.14
N HIS A 8 -18.74 15.01 -8.18
CA HIS A 8 -20.16 15.00 -7.85
C HIS A 8 -20.42 15.37 -6.39
N LEU A 9 -19.63 14.81 -5.48
CA LEU A 9 -19.67 15.14 -4.05
C LEU A 9 -19.42 16.64 -3.83
N PHE A 10 -18.42 17.22 -4.48
CA PHE A 10 -18.12 18.67 -4.36
C PHE A 10 -19.26 19.55 -4.83
N LYS A 11 -19.97 19.17 -5.89
CA LYS A 11 -21.19 19.90 -6.34
C LYS A 11 -22.30 19.85 -5.30
N ILE A 12 -22.45 18.74 -4.58
CA ILE A 12 -23.44 18.62 -3.50
C ILE A 12 -23.02 19.50 -2.32
N ILE A 13 -21.76 19.45 -1.91
CA ILE A 13 -21.20 20.28 -0.85
C ILE A 13 -21.43 21.75 -1.14
N GLN A 14 -21.14 22.21 -2.37
CA GLN A 14 -21.33 23.59 -2.76
C GLN A 14 -22.80 24.02 -2.67
N LYS A 15 -23.74 23.19 -3.13
CA LYS A 15 -25.18 23.48 -3.01
C LYS A 15 -25.65 23.59 -1.57
N LEU A 16 -25.07 22.81 -0.65
CA LEU A 16 -25.38 22.89 0.78
C LEU A 16 -24.79 24.16 1.39
N LYS A 17 -23.56 24.52 1.04
CA LYS A 17 -22.91 25.78 1.42
C LYS A 17 -23.74 26.99 0.99
N ASP A 18 -24.22 27.01 -0.24
CA ASP A 18 -25.05 28.08 -0.81
C ASP A 18 -26.40 28.24 -0.06
N ARG A 19 -26.86 27.19 0.63
CA ARG A 19 -28.04 27.19 1.50
C ARG A 19 -27.75 27.61 2.95
N GLY A 20 -26.51 28.00 3.26
CA GLY A 20 -26.08 28.42 4.59
C GLY A 20 -25.73 27.27 5.54
N CYS A 21 -25.53 26.04 5.03
CA CYS A 21 -25.10 24.92 5.87
C CYS A 21 -23.61 25.05 6.21
N GLY A 22 -23.26 24.91 7.49
CA GLY A 22 -21.90 24.66 7.92
C GLY A 22 -21.52 23.20 7.66
N ILE A 23 -20.33 22.95 7.10
CA ILE A 23 -19.90 21.61 6.68
C ILE A 23 -18.56 21.29 7.31
N ILE A 24 -18.47 20.13 7.98
CA ILE A 24 -17.21 19.58 8.47
C ILE A 24 -16.79 18.47 7.49
N TYR A 25 -15.63 18.63 6.82
CA TYR A 25 -15.08 17.68 5.88
C TYR A 25 -13.82 17.05 6.45
N ILE A 26 -13.81 15.72 6.59
CA ILE A 26 -12.65 14.98 7.11
C ILE A 26 -12.07 14.16 5.98
N SER A 27 -10.84 14.45 5.62
CA SER A 27 -10.07 13.74 4.58
C SER A 27 -8.58 13.76 4.89
N HIS A 28 -7.84 12.80 4.36
CA HIS A 28 -6.38 12.80 4.34
C HIS A 28 -5.84 13.20 2.96
N LYS A 29 -6.73 13.50 2.00
CA LYS A 29 -6.38 13.95 0.66
C LYS A 29 -6.31 15.48 0.65
N MET A 30 -5.11 16.00 0.71
CA MET A 30 -4.88 17.44 0.79
C MET A 30 -5.48 18.19 -0.40
N ASP A 31 -5.37 17.65 -1.61
CA ASP A 31 -5.93 18.27 -2.83
C ASP A 31 -7.45 18.50 -2.72
N GLU A 32 -8.18 17.58 -2.07
CA GLU A 32 -9.61 17.75 -1.81
C GLU A 32 -9.86 18.87 -0.79
N ILE A 33 -9.10 18.89 0.30
CA ILE A 33 -9.21 19.88 1.38
C ILE A 33 -8.93 21.28 0.84
N PHE A 34 -7.83 21.47 0.12
CA PHE A 34 -7.46 22.77 -0.46
C PHE A 34 -8.48 23.28 -1.49
N LYS A 35 -9.24 22.36 -2.12
CA LYS A 35 -10.22 22.72 -3.16
C LYS A 35 -11.56 23.19 -2.58
N ILE A 36 -11.99 22.68 -1.42
CA ILE A 36 -13.36 22.91 -0.93
C ILE A 36 -13.47 23.56 0.43
N CYS A 37 -12.42 23.52 1.28
CA CYS A 37 -12.44 24.05 2.62
C CYS A 37 -12.06 25.52 2.67
N ASP A 38 -12.63 26.24 3.63
CA ASP A 38 -12.25 27.63 3.94
C ASP A 38 -11.14 27.67 4.98
N GLU A 39 -11.22 26.79 6.00
CA GLU A 39 -10.26 26.61 7.09
C GLU A 39 -9.86 25.15 7.25
N ILE A 40 -8.66 24.92 7.75
CA ILE A 40 -8.14 23.59 8.07
C ILE A 40 -7.76 23.52 9.54
N THR A 41 -8.38 22.62 10.28
CA THR A 41 -7.97 22.27 11.65
C THR A 41 -7.09 21.03 11.61
N ILE A 42 -5.87 21.17 12.13
CA ILE A 42 -4.86 20.11 12.14
C ILE A 42 -4.89 19.41 13.51
N LEU A 43 -5.04 18.10 13.46
CA LEU A 43 -4.97 17.22 14.63
C LEU A 43 -3.75 16.29 14.48
N ARG A 44 -3.07 16.03 15.60
CA ARG A 44 -1.99 15.04 15.69
C ARG A 44 -2.08 14.29 17.02
N ASP A 45 -2.09 12.97 16.98
CA ASP A 45 -2.19 12.11 18.18
C ASP A 45 -3.37 12.47 19.09
N GLY A 46 -4.52 12.84 18.48
CA GLY A 46 -5.73 13.24 19.18
C GLY A 46 -5.69 14.66 19.80
N LYS A 47 -4.63 15.42 19.54
CA LYS A 47 -4.48 16.79 20.04
C LYS A 47 -4.67 17.80 18.92
N TRP A 48 -5.33 18.90 19.23
CA TRP A 48 -5.36 20.07 18.38
C TRP A 48 -3.96 20.69 18.26
N ILE A 49 -3.55 20.98 17.05
CA ILE A 49 -2.25 21.62 16.76
C ILE A 49 -2.45 23.06 16.33
N ASN A 50 -3.27 23.27 15.32
CA ASN A 50 -3.56 24.60 14.80
C ASN A 50 -4.85 24.60 13.97
N THR A 51 -5.39 25.79 13.73
CA THR A 51 -6.42 26.05 12.73
C THR A 51 -5.93 27.19 11.85
N VAL A 52 -5.91 27.00 10.54
CA VAL A 52 -5.41 27.96 9.56
C VAL A 52 -6.40 28.14 8.42
N GLU A 53 -6.42 29.32 7.83
CA GLU A 53 -7.15 29.54 6.59
C GLU A 53 -6.46 28.84 5.43
N VAL A 54 -7.25 28.24 4.53
CA VAL A 54 -6.72 27.62 3.29
C VAL A 54 -6.03 28.66 2.43
N LYS A 55 -6.61 29.86 2.38
CA LYS A 55 -6.06 31.00 1.66
C LYS A 55 -4.79 31.49 2.32
N GLY A 56 -3.66 31.34 1.66
CA GLY A 56 -2.35 31.79 2.15
C GLY A 56 -1.54 30.74 2.89
N THR A 57 -2.05 29.50 3.02
CA THR A 57 -1.32 28.37 3.60
C THR A 57 -0.90 27.39 2.51
N THR A 58 0.32 26.88 2.59
CA THR A 58 0.85 25.89 1.65
C THR A 58 0.63 24.47 2.12
N MET A 59 0.68 23.51 1.18
CA MET A 59 0.58 22.09 1.50
C MET A 59 1.73 21.65 2.40
N GLU A 60 2.92 22.15 2.18
CA GLU A 60 4.13 21.86 2.97
C GLU A 60 3.96 22.28 4.44
N GLU A 61 3.38 23.44 4.68
CA GLU A 61 3.10 23.93 6.04
C GLU A 61 2.11 23.04 6.77
N ILE A 62 1.01 22.64 6.09
CA ILE A 62 0.02 21.72 6.67
C ILE A 62 0.67 20.37 7.01
N VAL A 63 1.42 19.80 6.07
CA VAL A 63 2.10 18.51 6.27
C VAL A 63 3.13 18.61 7.40
N SER A 64 3.89 19.71 7.48
CA SER A 64 4.82 19.93 8.58
C SER A 64 4.12 19.96 9.95
N MET A 65 2.98 20.66 10.06
CA MET A 65 2.18 20.69 11.29
C MET A 65 1.60 19.31 11.63
N MET A 66 1.16 18.52 10.65
CA MET A 66 0.64 17.17 10.85
C MET A 66 1.73 16.20 11.34
N VAL A 67 2.94 16.27 10.77
CA VAL A 67 4.07 15.37 11.10
C VAL A 67 4.86 15.86 12.32
N GLY A 68 4.87 17.17 12.57
CA GLY A 68 5.58 17.81 13.70
C GLY A 68 7.08 18.01 13.47
N ARG A 69 7.54 17.89 12.24
CA ARG A 69 8.91 18.21 11.81
C ARG A 69 8.90 18.71 10.37
N GLU A 70 9.85 19.52 10.00
CA GLU A 70 10.06 19.90 8.61
C GLU A 70 10.41 18.65 7.79
N LEU A 71 9.71 18.46 6.69
CA LEU A 71 10.02 17.41 5.71
C LEU A 71 11.02 17.98 4.70
N THR A 72 12.28 18.02 5.08
CA THR A 72 13.36 18.51 4.20
C THR A 72 13.60 17.60 3.00
N GLN A 73 13.30 16.29 3.14
CA GLN A 73 13.34 15.33 2.04
C GLN A 73 12.14 14.38 2.15
N ARG A 74 11.21 14.48 1.21
CA ARG A 74 10.03 13.62 1.17
C ARG A 74 10.37 12.18 0.79
N PHE A 75 11.37 12.01 -0.05
CA PHE A 75 11.90 10.72 -0.47
C PHE A 75 13.42 10.73 -0.42
N PRO A 76 14.06 9.64 0.03
CA PRO A 76 15.50 9.50 -0.06
C PRO A 76 15.96 9.48 -1.51
N GLU A 77 17.18 9.92 -1.77
CA GLU A 77 17.78 9.79 -3.09
C GLU A 77 17.81 8.33 -3.54
N LYS A 78 17.49 8.15 -4.81
CA LYS A 78 17.51 6.83 -5.42
C LYS A 78 18.95 6.43 -5.75
N THR A 79 19.56 5.63 -4.89
CA THR A 79 20.95 5.16 -5.03
C THR A 79 21.06 3.75 -5.58
N ASN A 80 19.95 3.01 -5.71
CA ASN A 80 19.93 1.64 -6.20
C ASN A 80 20.23 1.58 -7.71
N VAL A 81 21.11 0.65 -8.09
CA VAL A 81 21.42 0.34 -9.49
C VAL A 81 20.90 -1.07 -9.78
N PRO A 82 19.87 -1.21 -10.63
CA PRO A 82 19.37 -2.52 -11.04
C PRO A 82 20.44 -3.33 -11.75
N LYS A 83 20.57 -4.63 -11.40
CA LYS A 83 21.55 -5.56 -11.95
C LYS A 83 20.88 -6.58 -12.87
N GLU A 84 21.29 -7.86 -12.77
CA GLU A 84 20.71 -8.99 -13.48
C GLU A 84 19.24 -9.22 -13.11
N VAL A 85 18.49 -9.84 -14.03
CA VAL A 85 17.10 -10.25 -13.75
C VAL A 85 17.11 -11.36 -12.70
N THR A 86 16.37 -11.14 -11.63
CA THR A 86 16.23 -12.09 -10.51
C THR A 86 14.88 -12.79 -10.50
N LEU A 87 13.81 -12.09 -10.91
CA LEU A 87 12.47 -12.66 -11.01
C LEU A 87 11.94 -12.43 -12.42
N GLU A 88 11.48 -13.50 -13.05
CA GLU A 88 10.78 -13.47 -14.32
C GLU A 88 9.38 -14.05 -14.11
N VAL A 89 8.38 -13.32 -14.53
CA VAL A 89 6.97 -13.68 -14.47
C VAL A 89 6.44 -13.68 -15.89
N GLU A 90 5.91 -14.82 -16.34
CA GLU A 90 5.48 -15.02 -17.71
C GLU A 90 4.05 -15.56 -17.74
N HIS A 91 3.16 -14.83 -18.39
CA HIS A 91 1.78 -15.23 -18.71
C HIS A 91 0.94 -15.69 -17.50
N LEU A 92 1.08 -15.03 -16.33
CA LEU A 92 0.30 -15.41 -15.15
C LEU A 92 -1.18 -15.11 -15.34
N ALA A 93 -2.01 -16.14 -15.10
CA ALA A 93 -3.45 -16.01 -14.97
C ALA A 93 -3.95 -16.79 -13.73
N ALA A 94 -4.92 -16.23 -13.01
CA ALA A 94 -5.52 -16.87 -11.86
C ALA A 94 -6.71 -17.74 -12.24
N VAL A 95 -6.97 -18.80 -11.44
CA VAL A 95 -8.11 -19.70 -11.61
C VAL A 95 -9.42 -18.93 -11.41
N ASN A 96 -9.55 -18.23 -10.29
CA ASN A 96 -10.79 -17.56 -9.93
C ASN A 96 -10.86 -16.15 -10.54
N GLN A 97 -11.85 -15.92 -11.39
CA GLN A 97 -12.11 -14.63 -12.04
C GLN A 97 -13.26 -13.87 -11.34
N PRO A 98 -13.30 -12.51 -11.39
CA PRO A 98 -12.37 -11.62 -12.08
C PRO A 98 -11.06 -11.40 -11.31
N SER A 99 -9.93 -11.72 -11.92
CA SER A 99 -8.57 -11.57 -11.39
C SER A 99 -7.58 -11.29 -12.53
N ILE A 100 -6.29 -11.59 -12.31
CA ILE A 100 -5.22 -11.39 -13.30
C ILE A 100 -5.38 -12.33 -14.51
N GLN A 101 -5.04 -11.80 -15.68
CA GLN A 101 -5.03 -12.50 -16.96
C GLN A 101 -3.80 -12.06 -17.73
N ASP A 102 -2.97 -13.03 -18.17
CA ASP A 102 -1.79 -12.81 -19.02
C ASP A 102 -0.83 -11.73 -18.52
N VAL A 103 -0.41 -11.81 -17.26
CA VAL A 103 0.51 -10.84 -16.65
C VAL A 103 1.94 -11.32 -16.80
N SER A 104 2.79 -10.48 -17.41
CA SER A 104 4.22 -10.74 -17.59
C SER A 104 5.05 -9.52 -17.20
N PHE A 105 6.13 -9.74 -16.46
CA PHE A 105 7.12 -8.71 -16.12
C PHE A 105 8.40 -9.34 -15.60
N ASN A 106 9.46 -8.54 -15.53
CA ASN A 106 10.74 -8.92 -14.94
C ASN A 106 11.09 -7.98 -13.79
N LEU A 107 11.78 -8.51 -12.78
CA LEU A 107 12.36 -7.73 -11.68
C LEU A 107 13.87 -8.01 -11.61
N ARG A 108 14.65 -6.94 -11.53
CA ARG A 108 16.10 -7.02 -11.41
C ARG A 108 16.56 -6.97 -9.95
N LYS A 109 17.70 -7.54 -9.69
CA LYS A 109 18.33 -7.46 -8.37
C LYS A 109 18.63 -5.99 -8.00
N GLY A 110 18.17 -5.56 -6.81
CA GLY A 110 18.30 -4.18 -6.34
C GLY A 110 17.31 -3.20 -6.99
N GLU A 111 16.34 -3.68 -7.76
CA GLU A 111 15.29 -2.86 -8.35
C GLU A 111 14.10 -2.71 -7.40
N ILE A 112 13.44 -1.55 -7.47
CA ILE A 112 12.12 -1.31 -6.91
C ILE A 112 11.17 -1.16 -8.10
N LEU A 113 10.38 -2.19 -8.39
CA LEU A 113 9.39 -2.19 -9.45
C LEU A 113 8.05 -1.68 -8.91
N GLY A 114 7.53 -0.60 -9.49
CA GLY A 114 6.20 -0.08 -9.19
C GLY A 114 5.13 -0.72 -10.07
N ILE A 115 4.07 -1.26 -9.44
CA ILE A 115 2.88 -1.76 -10.14
C ILE A 115 1.73 -0.78 -9.88
N ALA A 116 1.33 -0.01 -10.89
CA ALA A 116 0.28 0.98 -10.81
C ALA A 116 -1.02 0.51 -11.47
N GLY A 117 -2.14 1.06 -11.02
CA GLY A 117 -3.46 0.79 -11.58
C GLY A 117 -4.57 1.39 -10.71
N LEU A 118 -5.75 1.59 -11.28
CA LEU A 118 -6.92 2.09 -10.56
C LEU A 118 -7.43 1.07 -9.53
N VAL A 119 -8.34 1.51 -8.67
CA VAL A 119 -9.06 0.61 -7.74
C VAL A 119 -9.75 -0.49 -8.56
N GLY A 120 -9.55 -1.74 -8.17
CA GLY A 120 -10.07 -2.90 -8.90
C GLY A 120 -9.17 -3.42 -10.03
N ALA A 121 -8.02 -2.81 -10.32
CA ALA A 121 -7.08 -3.26 -11.35
C ALA A 121 -6.33 -4.57 -11.01
N LYS A 122 -6.65 -5.21 -9.89
CA LYS A 122 -6.12 -6.52 -9.49
C LYS A 122 -4.60 -6.56 -9.24
N ARG A 123 -4.02 -5.42 -8.79
CA ARG A 123 -2.59 -5.34 -8.46
C ARG A 123 -2.19 -6.29 -7.33
N THR A 124 -3.00 -6.34 -6.28
CA THR A 124 -2.79 -7.23 -5.13
C THR A 124 -2.87 -8.70 -5.55
N ASP A 125 -3.77 -9.04 -6.49
CA ASP A 125 -3.94 -10.39 -7.01
C ASP A 125 -2.63 -10.92 -7.64
N ILE A 126 -1.81 -10.05 -8.26
CA ILE A 126 -0.51 -10.43 -8.87
C ILE A 126 0.45 -10.93 -7.79
N VAL A 127 0.64 -10.14 -6.73
CA VAL A 127 1.60 -10.48 -5.66
C VAL A 127 1.10 -11.65 -4.81
N GLU A 128 -0.21 -11.78 -4.59
CA GLU A 128 -0.82 -12.93 -3.94
C GLU A 128 -0.62 -14.22 -4.74
N ALA A 129 -0.73 -14.15 -6.08
CA ALA A 129 -0.50 -15.28 -6.96
C ALA A 129 0.97 -15.73 -6.94
N ILE A 130 1.91 -14.80 -7.02
CA ILE A 130 3.34 -15.09 -6.91
C ILE A 130 3.69 -15.68 -5.53
N PHE A 131 3.03 -15.22 -4.49
CA PHE A 131 3.25 -15.68 -3.10
C PHE A 131 2.51 -16.98 -2.75
N GLY A 132 1.72 -17.56 -3.69
CA GLY A 132 1.02 -18.83 -3.47
C GLY A 132 -0.23 -18.72 -2.58
N VAL A 133 -0.76 -17.52 -2.38
CA VAL A 133 -2.04 -17.28 -1.69
C VAL A 133 -3.22 -17.43 -2.66
N ARG A 134 -2.98 -17.10 -3.93
CA ARG A 134 -3.95 -17.21 -5.01
C ARG A 134 -3.53 -18.29 -5.99
N GLU A 135 -4.45 -19.17 -6.34
CA GLU A 135 -4.21 -20.27 -7.25
C GLU A 135 -4.02 -19.78 -8.70
N LEU A 136 -2.95 -20.23 -9.33
CA LEU A 136 -2.64 -19.96 -10.72
C LEU A 136 -3.28 -21.01 -11.64
N LYS A 137 -3.95 -20.55 -12.69
CA LYS A 137 -4.43 -21.36 -13.80
C LYS A 137 -3.28 -21.70 -14.76
N GLU A 138 -2.47 -20.70 -15.07
CA GLU A 138 -1.37 -20.81 -16.04
C GLU A 138 -0.30 -19.74 -15.76
N GLY A 139 0.84 -19.91 -16.39
CA GLY A 139 1.99 -19.02 -16.32
C GLY A 139 3.19 -19.66 -15.63
N THR A 140 4.31 -18.96 -15.68
CA THR A 140 5.59 -19.42 -15.14
C THR A 140 6.23 -18.34 -14.28
N ILE A 141 6.76 -18.75 -13.15
CA ILE A 141 7.57 -17.91 -12.26
C ILE A 141 8.97 -18.49 -12.22
N LYS A 142 9.98 -17.69 -12.56
CA LYS A 142 11.40 -18.08 -12.46
C LYS A 142 12.09 -17.16 -11.46
N LEU A 143 12.84 -17.75 -10.55
CA LEU A 143 13.69 -17.04 -9.60
C LEU A 143 15.15 -17.40 -9.87
N ASN A 144 15.97 -16.40 -10.20
CA ASN A 144 17.37 -16.57 -10.61
C ASN A 144 17.52 -17.62 -11.74
N GLY A 145 16.66 -17.54 -12.76
CA GLY A 145 16.62 -18.43 -13.91
C GLY A 145 16.05 -19.84 -13.67
N LYS A 146 15.63 -20.16 -12.43
CA LYS A 146 15.01 -21.46 -12.08
C LYS A 146 13.52 -21.33 -11.91
N ILE A 147 12.76 -22.23 -12.51
CA ILE A 147 11.31 -22.29 -12.31
C ILE A 147 11.02 -22.62 -10.84
N VAL A 148 10.19 -21.81 -10.22
CA VAL A 148 9.66 -22.03 -8.86
C VAL A 148 8.14 -22.14 -8.92
N LYS A 149 7.59 -22.99 -8.06
CA LYS A 149 6.15 -23.15 -7.88
C LYS A 149 5.82 -22.85 -6.43
N ASN A 150 4.97 -21.86 -6.21
CA ASN A 150 4.49 -21.46 -4.90
C ASN A 150 3.00 -21.81 -4.82
N HIS A 151 2.67 -23.00 -4.31
CA HIS A 151 1.29 -23.41 -4.06
C HIS A 151 0.80 -22.96 -2.68
N THR A 152 1.72 -22.57 -1.82
CA THR A 152 1.46 -22.08 -0.47
C THR A 152 2.39 -20.93 -0.11
N ALA A 153 1.97 -20.09 0.83
CA ALA A 153 2.81 -19.02 1.37
C ALA A 153 4.11 -19.55 2.00
N LEU A 154 4.07 -20.75 2.59
CA LEU A 154 5.26 -21.38 3.18
C LEU A 154 6.30 -21.75 2.11
N GLU A 155 5.87 -22.24 0.96
CA GLU A 155 6.77 -22.52 -0.16
C GLU A 155 7.40 -21.23 -0.69
N ALA A 156 6.61 -20.16 -0.83
CA ALA A 156 7.12 -18.85 -1.24
C ALA A 156 8.19 -18.33 -0.26
N ILE A 157 7.92 -18.40 1.04
CA ILE A 157 8.90 -18.03 2.09
C ILE A 157 10.17 -18.85 1.97
N ASN A 158 10.06 -20.16 1.77
CA ASN A 158 11.23 -21.04 1.61
C ASN A 158 12.03 -20.72 0.32
N HIS A 159 11.40 -20.20 -0.72
CA HIS A 159 12.06 -19.70 -1.91
C HIS A 159 12.63 -18.27 -1.74
N GLY A 160 12.41 -17.63 -0.60
CA GLY A 160 12.94 -16.29 -0.29
C GLY A 160 12.02 -15.14 -0.67
N PHE A 161 10.75 -15.40 -0.96
CA PHE A 161 9.75 -14.35 -1.12
C PHE A 161 9.25 -13.86 0.24
N ALA A 162 8.88 -12.58 0.31
CA ALA A 162 8.18 -12.00 1.45
C ALA A 162 7.02 -11.12 0.93
N LEU A 163 5.91 -11.12 1.64
CA LEU A 163 4.73 -10.34 1.30
C LEU A 163 4.33 -9.45 2.49
N VAL A 164 4.20 -8.15 2.23
CA VAL A 164 3.54 -7.21 3.13
C VAL A 164 2.15 -6.94 2.56
N THR A 165 1.12 -7.28 3.33
CA THR A 165 -0.26 -7.18 2.88
C THR A 165 -0.79 -5.75 2.91
N GLU A 166 -1.76 -5.42 2.04
CA GLU A 166 -2.39 -4.12 1.97
C GLU A 166 -3.22 -3.83 3.23
N GLU A 167 -4.04 -4.80 3.68
CA GLU A 167 -4.88 -4.71 4.86
C GLU A 167 -4.14 -5.20 6.12
N ARG A 168 -3.59 -4.24 6.88
CA ARG A 168 -2.81 -4.54 8.09
C ARG A 168 -3.61 -5.28 9.16
N ARG A 169 -4.86 -4.86 9.41
CA ARG A 169 -5.66 -5.39 10.53
C ARG A 169 -6.19 -6.79 10.29
N SER A 170 -6.59 -7.11 9.06
CA SER A 170 -7.20 -8.40 8.73
C SER A 170 -6.20 -9.46 8.32
N THR A 171 -5.10 -9.05 7.67
CA THR A 171 -4.14 -9.98 7.05
C THR A 171 -2.69 -9.74 7.42
N GLY A 172 -2.35 -8.60 8.03
CA GLY A 172 -0.97 -8.23 8.31
C GLY A 172 -0.51 -8.46 9.75
N ILE A 173 -1.45 -8.50 10.71
CA ILE A 173 -1.14 -8.67 12.15
C ILE A 173 -2.16 -9.57 12.86
N TYR A 174 -1.72 -10.23 13.90
CA TYR A 174 -2.56 -10.91 14.88
C TYR A 174 -2.85 -9.94 16.02
N SER A 175 -3.98 -9.23 15.95
CA SER A 175 -4.32 -8.13 16.88
C SER A 175 -4.45 -8.55 18.35
N ASN A 176 -4.69 -9.85 18.60
CA ASN A 176 -4.80 -10.42 19.95
C ASN A 176 -3.46 -10.90 20.52
N LEU A 177 -2.37 -10.81 19.76
CA LEU A 177 -1.05 -11.26 20.17
C LEU A 177 -0.12 -10.08 20.45
N SER A 178 0.93 -10.30 21.23
CA SER A 178 1.91 -9.28 21.54
C SER A 178 2.67 -8.78 20.30
N ILE A 179 3.28 -7.60 20.41
CA ILE A 179 4.16 -7.04 19.37
C ILE A 179 5.33 -8.00 19.13
N GLU A 180 5.92 -8.56 20.18
CA GLU A 180 6.99 -9.56 20.12
C GLU A 180 6.58 -10.76 19.26
N PHE A 181 5.42 -11.36 19.53
CA PHE A 181 4.93 -12.50 18.78
C PHE A 181 4.69 -12.14 17.30
N ASN A 182 4.03 -11.01 17.03
CA ASN A 182 3.81 -10.52 15.66
C ASN A 182 5.12 -10.29 14.90
N SER A 183 6.17 -9.86 15.59
CA SER A 183 7.48 -9.62 14.97
C SER A 183 8.23 -10.92 14.65
N LEU A 184 7.98 -11.99 15.39
CA LEU A 184 8.72 -13.25 15.28
C LEU A 184 8.00 -14.31 14.45
N ILE A 185 6.67 -14.25 14.31
CA ILE A 185 5.86 -15.35 13.77
C ILE A 185 6.28 -15.80 12.37
N SER A 186 6.65 -14.88 11.51
CA SER A 186 7.09 -15.21 10.14
C SER A 186 8.45 -15.91 10.08
N ASN A 187 9.27 -15.77 11.10
CA ASN A 187 10.60 -16.37 11.19
C ASN A 187 10.85 -17.10 12.51
N MET A 188 9.80 -17.61 13.14
CA MET A 188 9.86 -18.26 14.46
C MET A 188 10.85 -19.42 14.50
N LYS A 189 10.98 -20.19 13.42
CA LYS A 189 11.92 -21.30 13.32
C LYS A 189 13.38 -20.90 13.62
N SER A 190 13.79 -19.69 13.26
CA SER A 190 15.15 -19.19 13.52
C SER A 190 15.43 -18.92 15.01
N TYR A 191 14.38 -18.83 15.83
CA TYR A 191 14.47 -18.54 17.26
C TYR A 191 14.17 -19.77 18.14
N LEU A 192 13.77 -20.90 17.52
CA LEU A 192 13.56 -22.14 18.25
C LEU A 192 14.88 -22.89 18.38
N THR A 193 15.25 -23.25 19.62
CA THR A 193 16.37 -24.15 19.85
C THR A 193 15.96 -25.58 19.54
N PRO A 194 16.90 -26.48 19.10
CA PRO A 194 16.61 -27.86 18.72
C PRO A 194 15.92 -28.72 19.82
N TRP A 195 15.88 -28.22 21.04
CA TRP A 195 15.40 -28.93 22.23
C TRP A 195 14.05 -28.43 22.77
N LYS A 196 13.33 -27.58 22.03
CA LYS A 196 12.01 -27.05 22.44
C LYS A 196 10.95 -27.35 21.38
N LEU A 197 10.74 -28.63 21.15
CA LEU A 197 9.49 -29.18 20.60
C LEU A 197 8.83 -30.03 21.64
#